data_ba84d44850bce3d8c8fbca36924c8033
#
_entry.id   ba84d44850bce3d8c8fbca36924c8033
#
_cell.length_a   1.000
_cell.length_b   1.000
_cell.length_c   1.000
_cell.angle_alpha   90.00
_cell.angle_beta   90.00
_cell.angle_gamma   90.00
#
_symmetry.space_group_name_H-M   'P 1'
#
loop_
_entity.id
_entity.type
_entity.pdbx_description
1 polymer ?
#
loop_
_entity_poly.entity_id
_entity_poly.type
_entity_poly.pdbx_seq_one_letter_code
_entity_poly.pdbx_strand_id
1 'polypeptide(L)'
;MNNPTNQSFPFVPQSPLVRLGRSFIAGIKAAPRRAASRIGGSFRRAAARVKGFFTNVAEGDATTKASYLVMGLGHLRRGQIGRGIIYLLAQILFILYTVLFGGRYLSMFFENFLTGGNVGRVETHVSNVWDPELGEFVKIAGDNSFHIVLYGILSVFVIMFFLLTYLRSVKESYALEQAAIIGRRPDGIKKDIALLGDSKFHVTLLSLPLLGLFVFTVIPLVTMILIAFTGYDANHEVPEHLFQWVGLQNFGDMLEGGSSLGSTFRR
;
A
#
# COMPACT_ATOMS: atom_id res chain seq x y z
N MET A 1 52.85 -15.04 65.54
CA MET A 1 52.95 -15.15 64.05
C MET A 1 51.72 -14.39 63.49
N ASN A 2 51.99 -13.19 63.00
CA ASN A 2 50.99 -12.29 62.49
C ASN A 2 50.56 -12.68 61.07
N ASN A 3 49.28 -12.72 60.84
CA ASN A 3 48.72 -12.82 59.50
C ASN A 3 48.26 -11.43 59.04
N PRO A 4 48.87 -10.86 57.99
CA PRO A 4 48.52 -9.53 57.55
C PRO A 4 47.47 -9.52 56.45
N THR A 5 46.64 -8.53 56.48
CA THR A 5 46.00 -7.80 55.38
C THR A 5 44.77 -8.40 54.72
N ASN A 6 43.66 -8.00 55.31
CA ASN A 6 42.47 -7.78 54.53
C ASN A 6 42.44 -6.27 54.12
N GLN A 7 43.13 -5.93 53.01
CA GLN A 7 43.05 -4.61 52.41
C GLN A 7 41.77 -4.53 51.60
N SER A 8 40.72 -3.95 52.14
CA SER A 8 39.57 -3.46 51.40
C SER A 8 40.02 -2.31 50.50
N PHE A 9 40.03 -2.55 49.19
CA PHE A 9 40.23 -1.50 48.21
C PHE A 9 39.11 -0.47 48.31
N PRO A 10 39.43 0.85 48.30
CA PRO A 10 38.40 1.87 48.38
C PRO A 10 37.53 1.84 47.14
N PHE A 11 36.22 1.90 47.33
CA PHE A 11 35.21 2.04 46.30
C PHE A 11 35.45 3.32 45.50
N VAL A 12 35.98 3.21 44.29
CA VAL A 12 36.15 4.36 43.41
C VAL A 12 34.79 4.64 42.73
N PRO A 13 34.15 5.78 43.04
CA PRO A 13 32.89 6.12 42.38
C PRO A 13 33.13 6.33 40.89
N GLN A 14 32.46 5.50 40.07
CA GLN A 14 32.55 5.61 38.60
C GLN A 14 32.02 6.98 38.15
N SER A 15 32.81 7.67 37.34
CA SER A 15 32.44 8.99 36.84
C SER A 15 31.10 8.94 36.07
N PRO A 16 30.28 9.99 36.10
CA PRO A 16 28.99 10.04 35.43
C PRO A 16 29.09 9.76 33.92
N LEU A 17 30.24 10.08 33.28
CA LEU A 17 30.52 9.81 31.90
C LEU A 17 30.61 8.29 31.57
N VAL A 18 31.18 7.48 32.49
CA VAL A 18 31.26 6.02 32.32
C VAL A 18 29.88 5.38 32.43
N ARG A 19 29.00 5.92 33.31
CA ARG A 19 27.59 5.47 33.40
C ARG A 19 26.80 5.83 32.15
N LEU A 20 26.97 7.04 31.59
CA LEU A 20 26.35 7.47 30.35
C LEU A 20 26.79 6.61 29.16
N GLY A 21 28.10 6.35 29.04
CA GLY A 21 28.60 5.46 27.95
C GLY A 21 28.05 4.04 28.03
N ARG A 22 27.95 3.45 29.22
CA ARG A 22 27.36 2.11 29.39
C ARG A 22 25.88 2.06 29.08
N SER A 23 25.10 3.09 29.44
CA SER A 23 23.68 3.18 29.14
C SER A 23 23.43 3.38 27.63
N PHE A 24 24.29 4.15 26.95
CA PHE A 24 24.22 4.35 25.50
C PHE A 24 24.51 3.07 24.71
N ILE A 25 25.59 2.35 25.07
CA ILE A 25 25.96 1.07 24.45
C ILE A 25 24.90 -0.02 24.72
N ALA A 26 24.34 -0.06 25.93
CA ALA A 26 23.23 -0.96 26.25
C ALA A 26 21.97 -0.63 25.45
N GLY A 27 21.70 0.65 25.19
CA GLY A 27 20.60 1.11 24.32
C GLY A 27 20.77 0.66 22.88
N ILE A 28 21.96 0.78 22.31
CA ILE A 28 22.27 0.34 20.93
C ILE A 28 22.16 -1.18 20.79
N LYS A 29 22.65 -1.96 21.77
CA LYS A 29 22.52 -3.43 21.76
C LYS A 29 21.10 -3.93 21.97
N ALA A 30 20.24 -3.18 22.66
CA ALA A 30 18.86 -3.52 22.92
C ALA A 30 17.89 -3.10 21.77
N ALA A 31 18.29 -2.15 20.91
CA ALA A 31 17.47 -1.63 19.82
C ALA A 31 17.03 -2.71 18.83
N PRO A 32 17.88 -3.61 18.31
CA PRO A 32 17.46 -4.64 17.36
C PRO A 32 16.53 -5.69 17.99
N ARG A 33 16.70 -6.02 19.28
CA ARG A 33 15.82 -6.96 19.99
C ARG A 33 14.43 -6.35 20.22
N ARG A 34 14.33 -5.07 20.55
CA ARG A 34 13.05 -4.35 20.71
C ARG A 34 12.33 -4.18 19.37
N ALA A 35 13.06 -3.92 18.28
CA ALA A 35 12.51 -3.87 16.93
C ALA A 35 11.98 -5.25 16.50
N ALA A 36 12.75 -6.31 16.69
CA ALA A 36 12.36 -7.68 16.37
C ALA A 36 11.13 -8.15 17.18
N SER A 37 11.03 -7.81 18.47
CA SER A 37 9.86 -8.13 19.29
C SER A 37 8.61 -7.36 18.87
N ARG A 38 8.76 -6.09 18.42
CA ARG A 38 7.64 -5.30 17.87
C ARG A 38 7.15 -5.86 16.54
N ILE A 39 8.07 -6.25 15.64
CA ILE A 39 7.75 -6.90 14.37
C ILE A 39 7.09 -8.25 14.60
N GLY A 40 7.63 -9.10 15.48
CA GLY A 40 7.03 -10.38 15.85
C GLY A 40 5.66 -10.22 16.49
N GLY A 41 5.48 -9.21 17.35
CA GLY A 41 4.18 -8.89 17.95
C GLY A 41 3.14 -8.37 16.96
N SER A 42 3.55 -7.62 15.93
CA SER A 42 2.65 -7.17 14.87
C SER A 42 2.26 -8.32 13.94
N PHE A 43 3.20 -9.22 13.64
CA PHE A 43 2.94 -10.41 12.82
C PHE A 43 1.97 -11.40 13.53
N ARG A 44 2.17 -11.63 14.82
CA ARG A 44 1.24 -12.44 15.63
C ARG A 44 -0.15 -11.83 15.69
N ARG A 45 -0.27 -10.52 15.82
CA ARG A 45 -1.56 -9.81 15.77
C ARG A 45 -2.21 -9.89 14.39
N ALA A 46 -1.44 -9.79 13.32
CA ALA A 46 -1.94 -9.96 11.96
C ALA A 46 -2.43 -11.40 11.74
N ALA A 47 -1.65 -12.40 12.12
CA ALA A 47 -2.05 -13.81 12.05
C ALA A 47 -3.30 -14.12 12.88
N ALA A 48 -3.42 -13.58 14.10
CA ALA A 48 -4.61 -13.71 14.93
C ALA A 48 -5.84 -13.05 14.28
N ARG A 49 -5.67 -11.90 13.60
CA ARG A 49 -6.76 -11.25 12.85
C ARG A 49 -7.22 -12.10 11.66
N VAL A 50 -6.27 -12.66 10.92
CA VAL A 50 -6.57 -13.56 9.80
C VAL A 50 -7.28 -14.81 10.29
N LYS A 51 -6.79 -15.44 11.36
CA LYS A 51 -7.47 -16.60 11.98
C LYS A 51 -8.89 -16.23 12.44
N GLY A 52 -9.05 -15.10 13.14
CA GLY A 52 -10.38 -14.62 13.57
C GLY A 52 -11.32 -14.34 12.39
N PHE A 53 -10.79 -13.87 11.26
CA PHE A 53 -11.58 -13.71 10.05
C PHE A 53 -12.16 -15.05 9.56
N PHE A 54 -11.32 -16.06 9.41
CA PHE A 54 -11.77 -17.39 8.96
C PHE A 54 -12.72 -18.06 9.96
N THR A 55 -12.51 -17.89 11.26
CA THR A 55 -13.44 -18.39 12.29
C THR A 55 -14.82 -17.72 12.14
N ASN A 56 -14.86 -16.40 11.97
CA ASN A 56 -16.10 -15.67 11.76
C ASN A 56 -16.83 -16.10 10.47
N VAL A 57 -16.08 -16.46 9.41
CA VAL A 57 -16.67 -17.04 8.18
C VAL A 57 -17.34 -18.36 8.46
N ALA A 58 -16.71 -19.22 9.26
CA ALA A 58 -17.24 -20.56 9.55
C ALA A 58 -18.50 -20.52 10.46
N GLU A 59 -18.48 -19.66 11.48
CA GLU A 59 -19.50 -19.58 12.53
C GLU A 59 -20.68 -18.66 12.19
N GLY A 60 -20.55 -17.73 11.21
CA GLY A 60 -21.57 -16.78 10.83
C GLY A 60 -22.83 -17.42 10.24
N ASP A 61 -23.98 -16.74 10.38
CA ASP A 61 -25.25 -17.13 9.77
C ASP A 61 -25.21 -17.07 8.23
N ALA A 62 -26.24 -17.58 7.56
CA ALA A 62 -26.33 -17.55 6.09
C ALA A 62 -26.23 -16.14 5.52
N THR A 63 -26.74 -15.13 6.23
CA THR A 63 -26.69 -13.71 5.81
C THR A 63 -25.27 -13.16 5.93
N THR A 64 -24.57 -13.48 7.01
CA THR A 64 -23.18 -13.10 7.19
C THR A 64 -22.29 -13.79 6.16
N LYS A 65 -22.50 -15.09 5.90
CA LYS A 65 -21.82 -15.81 4.81
C LYS A 65 -22.07 -15.18 3.44
N ALA A 66 -23.29 -14.82 3.11
CA ALA A 66 -23.60 -14.14 1.86
C ALA A 66 -22.94 -12.73 1.76
N SER A 67 -22.68 -12.07 2.89
CA SER A 67 -21.98 -10.78 2.92
C SER A 67 -20.50 -10.86 2.52
N TYR A 68 -19.90 -12.06 2.50
CA TYR A 68 -18.55 -12.25 1.95
C TYR A 68 -18.55 -12.18 0.42
N LEU A 69 -19.63 -12.56 -0.22
CA LEU A 69 -19.75 -12.46 -1.68
C LEU A 69 -20.28 -11.08 -2.11
N VAL A 70 -21.31 -10.59 -1.43
CA VAL A 70 -21.94 -9.31 -1.73
C VAL A 70 -21.80 -8.38 -0.53
N MET A 71 -20.91 -7.38 -0.68
CA MET A 71 -20.64 -6.40 0.39
C MET A 71 -21.92 -5.65 0.78
N GLY A 72 -22.13 -5.50 2.08
CA GLY A 72 -23.28 -4.74 2.59
C GLY A 72 -24.58 -5.54 2.74
N LEU A 73 -24.67 -6.78 2.24
CA LEU A 73 -25.89 -7.58 2.35
C LEU A 73 -26.30 -7.82 3.81
N GLY A 74 -25.32 -8.08 4.68
CA GLY A 74 -25.58 -8.25 6.12
C GLY A 74 -26.10 -6.99 6.79
N HIS A 75 -25.68 -5.81 6.32
CA HIS A 75 -26.17 -4.51 6.79
C HIS A 75 -27.60 -4.26 6.31
N LEU A 76 -27.90 -4.54 5.03
CA LEU A 76 -29.23 -4.39 4.44
C LEU A 76 -30.26 -5.23 5.19
N ARG A 77 -29.98 -6.51 5.39
CA ARG A 77 -30.93 -7.44 6.05
C ARG A 77 -31.15 -7.14 7.54
N ARG A 78 -30.15 -6.51 8.20
CA ARG A 78 -30.24 -6.15 9.63
C ARG A 78 -30.68 -4.72 9.88
N GLY A 79 -31.23 -4.02 8.86
CA GLY A 79 -31.84 -2.70 8.99
C GLY A 79 -30.88 -1.50 8.87
N GLN A 80 -29.59 -1.73 8.58
CA GLN A 80 -28.65 -0.64 8.27
C GLN A 80 -28.59 -0.34 6.78
N ILE A 81 -29.71 0.04 6.19
CA ILE A 81 -29.87 0.22 4.74
C ILE A 81 -28.81 1.16 4.16
N GLY A 82 -28.59 2.32 4.79
CA GLY A 82 -27.64 3.30 4.25
C GLY A 82 -26.18 2.80 4.18
N ARG A 83 -25.69 2.14 5.23
CA ARG A 83 -24.35 1.53 5.21
C ARG A 83 -24.27 0.39 4.21
N GLY A 84 -25.33 -0.44 4.12
CA GLY A 84 -25.41 -1.54 3.18
C GLY A 84 -25.31 -1.07 1.73
N ILE A 85 -26.01 0.01 1.37
CA ILE A 85 -25.95 0.61 0.03
C ILE A 85 -24.56 1.17 -0.26
N ILE A 86 -23.92 1.86 0.70
CA ILE A 86 -22.55 2.40 0.51
C ILE A 86 -21.55 1.26 0.22
N TYR A 87 -21.59 0.17 0.96
CA TYR A 87 -20.72 -0.98 0.73
C TYR A 87 -21.00 -1.67 -0.61
N LEU A 88 -22.27 -1.81 -0.98
CA LEU A 88 -22.65 -2.39 -2.27
C LEU A 88 -22.18 -1.51 -3.44
N LEU A 89 -22.38 -0.20 -3.36
CA LEU A 89 -21.89 0.75 -4.35
C LEU A 89 -20.36 0.71 -4.47
N ALA A 90 -19.64 0.65 -3.35
CA ALA A 90 -18.18 0.52 -3.36
C ALA A 90 -17.73 -0.74 -4.10
N GLN A 91 -18.41 -1.87 -3.92
CA GLN A 91 -18.13 -3.11 -4.64
C GLN A 91 -18.41 -2.99 -6.13
N ILE A 92 -19.57 -2.42 -6.51
CA ILE A 92 -19.94 -2.23 -7.92
C ILE A 92 -18.95 -1.31 -8.61
N LEU A 93 -18.61 -0.18 -8.00
CA LEU A 93 -17.64 0.77 -8.54
C LEU A 93 -16.25 0.13 -8.71
N PHE A 94 -15.81 -0.67 -7.73
CA PHE A 94 -14.56 -1.41 -7.81
C PHE A 94 -14.55 -2.42 -8.97
N ILE A 95 -15.62 -3.17 -9.16
CA ILE A 95 -15.75 -4.13 -10.27
C ILE A 95 -15.73 -3.39 -11.61
N LEU A 96 -16.53 -2.32 -11.74
CA LEU A 96 -16.55 -1.50 -12.95
C LEU A 96 -15.16 -0.91 -13.26
N TYR A 97 -14.51 -0.33 -12.27
CA TYR A 97 -13.14 0.19 -12.42
C TYR A 97 -12.17 -0.89 -12.89
N THR A 98 -12.20 -2.06 -12.25
CA THR A 98 -11.27 -3.16 -12.59
C THR A 98 -11.52 -3.71 -13.98
N VAL A 99 -12.79 -3.90 -14.38
CA VAL A 99 -13.15 -4.46 -15.70
C VAL A 99 -12.90 -3.46 -16.82
N LEU A 100 -13.27 -2.18 -16.62
CA LEU A 100 -13.21 -1.18 -17.69
C LEU A 100 -11.84 -0.55 -17.84
N PHE A 101 -11.07 -0.46 -16.76
CA PHE A 101 -9.83 0.33 -16.72
C PHE A 101 -8.68 -0.36 -15.97
N GLY A 102 -8.82 -0.54 -14.67
CA GLY A 102 -7.73 -0.92 -13.77
C GLY A 102 -7.09 -2.26 -14.10
N GLY A 103 -7.89 -3.25 -14.53
CA GLY A 103 -7.40 -4.59 -14.84
C GLY A 103 -6.41 -4.61 -16.01
N ARG A 104 -6.67 -3.83 -17.06
CA ARG A 104 -5.77 -3.70 -18.20
C ARG A 104 -4.40 -3.13 -17.79
N TYR A 105 -4.39 -1.98 -17.09
CA TYR A 105 -3.15 -1.36 -16.67
C TYR A 105 -2.40 -2.19 -15.63
N LEU A 106 -3.13 -2.86 -14.74
CA LEU A 106 -2.53 -3.74 -13.75
C LEU A 106 -1.85 -4.96 -14.40
N SER A 107 -2.49 -5.57 -15.43
CA SER A 107 -1.88 -6.68 -16.15
C SER A 107 -0.61 -6.27 -16.87
N MET A 108 -0.62 -5.14 -17.59
CA MET A 108 0.56 -4.60 -18.27
C MET A 108 1.67 -4.19 -17.30
N PHE A 109 1.31 -3.65 -16.13
CA PHE A 109 2.25 -3.24 -15.09
C PHE A 109 3.05 -4.43 -14.53
N PHE A 110 2.38 -5.56 -14.29
CA PHE A 110 3.02 -6.76 -13.71
C PHE A 110 3.60 -7.73 -14.75
N GLU A 111 3.27 -7.59 -16.03
CA GLU A 111 3.59 -8.57 -17.08
C GLU A 111 5.10 -8.89 -17.13
N ASN A 112 5.95 -7.90 -17.10
CA ASN A 112 7.40 -8.08 -17.17
C ASN A 112 8.15 -7.58 -15.91
N PHE A 113 7.42 -7.31 -14.83
CA PHE A 113 7.99 -6.70 -13.62
C PHE A 113 9.13 -7.52 -12.99
N LEU A 114 9.02 -8.85 -13.00
CA LEU A 114 10.01 -9.76 -12.39
C LEU A 114 11.03 -10.30 -13.40
N THR A 115 10.67 -10.37 -14.68
CA THR A 115 11.49 -11.01 -15.71
C THR A 115 12.38 -10.03 -16.47
N GLY A 116 12.11 -8.73 -16.32
CA GLY A 116 12.69 -7.69 -17.17
C GLY A 116 12.08 -7.72 -18.57
N GLY A 117 11.70 -6.58 -19.09
CA GLY A 117 11.09 -6.45 -20.40
C GLY A 117 10.28 -5.19 -20.52
N ASN A 118 9.71 -4.96 -21.71
CA ASN A 118 9.00 -3.72 -22.01
C ASN A 118 7.80 -3.51 -21.10
N VAL A 119 7.62 -2.28 -20.65
CA VAL A 119 6.43 -1.81 -19.94
C VAL A 119 5.43 -1.33 -20.97
N GLY A 120 4.59 -2.26 -21.43
CA GLY A 120 3.66 -2.11 -22.53
C GLY A 120 3.85 -3.22 -23.56
N ARG A 121 2.94 -3.28 -24.53
CA ARG A 121 2.89 -4.37 -25.53
C ARG A 121 3.12 -3.87 -26.94
N VAL A 122 2.68 -2.66 -27.24
CA VAL A 122 2.66 -2.10 -28.58
C VAL A 122 3.43 -0.79 -28.61
N GLU A 123 4.48 -0.73 -29.41
CA GLU A 123 5.21 0.52 -29.66
C GLU A 123 4.48 1.39 -30.70
N THR A 124 4.61 2.68 -30.57
CA THR A 124 4.11 3.64 -31.57
C THR A 124 4.94 3.50 -32.84
N HIS A 125 4.28 3.34 -33.97
CA HIS A 125 4.96 3.30 -35.27
C HIS A 125 4.18 4.05 -36.34
N VAL A 126 4.89 4.53 -37.33
CA VAL A 126 4.29 5.16 -38.51
C VAL A 126 3.84 4.05 -39.46
N SER A 127 2.56 4.05 -39.80
CA SER A 127 2.01 3.14 -40.81
C SER A 127 2.53 3.51 -42.20
N ASN A 128 2.67 2.53 -43.08
CA ASN A 128 2.96 2.76 -44.50
C ASN A 128 1.75 3.26 -45.31
N VAL A 129 0.62 3.49 -44.63
CA VAL A 129 -0.61 3.97 -45.26
C VAL A 129 -0.65 5.50 -45.19
N TRP A 130 -0.65 6.15 -46.33
CA TRP A 130 -0.83 7.59 -46.46
C TRP A 130 -2.30 7.96 -46.22
N ASP A 131 -2.55 8.85 -45.29
CA ASP A 131 -3.88 9.42 -45.07
C ASP A 131 -4.01 10.74 -45.84
N PRO A 132 -4.85 10.80 -46.88
CA PRO A 132 -5.00 12.01 -47.70
C PRO A 132 -5.72 13.15 -46.97
N GLU A 133 -6.47 12.88 -45.89
CA GLU A 133 -7.17 13.90 -45.11
C GLU A 133 -6.19 14.61 -44.15
N LEU A 134 -5.25 13.85 -43.60
CA LEU A 134 -4.23 14.37 -42.66
C LEU A 134 -2.98 14.88 -43.40
N GLY A 135 -2.75 14.46 -44.65
CA GLY A 135 -1.56 14.82 -45.43
C GLY A 135 -0.26 14.19 -44.89
N GLU A 136 -0.35 13.11 -44.14
CA GLU A 136 0.78 12.41 -43.52
C GLU A 136 0.53 10.88 -43.46
N PHE A 137 1.60 10.14 -43.15
CA PHE A 137 1.45 8.72 -42.86
C PHE A 137 0.77 8.52 -41.51
N VAL A 138 -0.20 7.60 -41.44
CA VAL A 138 -0.97 7.36 -40.23
C VAL A 138 -0.06 6.83 -39.11
N LYS A 139 -0.05 7.50 -37.96
CA LYS A 139 0.60 7.02 -36.76
C LYS A 139 -0.32 6.06 -36.01
N ILE A 140 0.13 4.84 -35.78
CA ILE A 140 -0.53 3.91 -34.88
C ILE A 140 -0.03 4.22 -33.49
N ALA A 141 -0.93 4.74 -32.63
CA ALA A 141 -0.61 5.04 -31.24
C ALA A 141 -0.37 3.75 -30.48
N GLY A 142 0.83 3.61 -29.95
CA GLY A 142 1.20 2.51 -29.07
C GLY A 142 0.83 2.74 -27.61
N ASP A 143 1.30 1.85 -26.75
CA ASP A 143 1.17 1.96 -25.30
C ASP A 143 2.15 3.04 -24.79
N ASN A 144 1.75 3.72 -23.72
CA ASN A 144 2.61 4.68 -23.03
C ASN A 144 3.07 4.07 -21.71
N SER A 145 4.36 3.71 -21.62
CA SER A 145 4.94 3.06 -20.44
C SER A 145 4.78 3.88 -19.17
N PHE A 146 4.88 5.22 -19.24
CA PHE A 146 4.67 6.09 -18.10
C PHE A 146 3.23 6.02 -17.57
N HIS A 147 2.25 6.04 -18.47
CA HIS A 147 0.84 5.87 -18.10
C HIS A 147 0.58 4.48 -17.51
N ILE A 148 1.23 3.43 -18.04
CA ILE A 148 1.08 2.07 -17.52
C ILE A 148 1.60 1.99 -16.08
N VAL A 149 2.77 2.56 -15.80
CA VAL A 149 3.31 2.61 -14.42
C VAL A 149 2.40 3.43 -13.51
N LEU A 150 1.99 4.63 -13.93
CA LEU A 150 1.13 5.51 -13.13
C LEU A 150 -0.22 4.87 -12.81
N TYR A 151 -0.92 4.36 -13.82
CA TYR A 151 -2.24 3.76 -13.63
C TYR A 151 -2.17 2.36 -13.03
N GLY A 152 -1.07 1.63 -13.24
CA GLY A 152 -0.78 0.39 -12.55
C GLY A 152 -0.66 0.60 -11.03
N ILE A 153 0.12 1.60 -10.60
CA ILE A 153 0.24 1.99 -9.18
C ILE A 153 -1.11 2.45 -8.64
N LEU A 154 -1.83 3.31 -9.37
CA LEU A 154 -3.17 3.74 -8.97
C LEU A 154 -4.08 2.53 -8.76
N SER A 155 -4.04 1.53 -9.65
CA SER A 155 -4.83 0.30 -9.52
C SER A 155 -4.44 -0.52 -8.29
N VAL A 156 -3.15 -0.62 -7.96
CA VAL A 156 -2.68 -1.26 -6.72
C VAL A 156 -3.25 -0.56 -5.49
N PHE A 157 -3.25 0.78 -5.46
CA PHE A 157 -3.83 1.53 -4.34
C PHE A 157 -5.35 1.36 -4.26
N VAL A 158 -6.06 1.34 -5.39
CA VAL A 158 -7.51 1.10 -5.44
C VAL A 158 -7.84 -0.30 -4.88
N ILE A 159 -7.08 -1.32 -5.27
CA ILE A 159 -7.24 -2.69 -4.75
C ILE A 159 -6.97 -2.72 -3.24
N MET A 160 -5.89 -2.08 -2.77
CA MET A 160 -5.57 -2.00 -1.34
C MET A 160 -6.70 -1.33 -0.56
N PHE A 161 -7.21 -0.21 -1.05
CA PHE A 161 -8.30 0.52 -0.41
C PHE A 161 -9.60 -0.27 -0.39
N PHE A 162 -9.92 -0.93 -1.53
CA PHE A 162 -11.05 -1.85 -1.60
C PHE A 162 -10.94 -3.00 -0.61
N LEU A 163 -9.76 -3.62 -0.52
CA LEU A 163 -9.51 -4.72 0.42
C LEU A 163 -9.72 -4.29 1.88
N LEU A 164 -9.24 -3.10 2.25
CA LEU A 164 -9.46 -2.54 3.59
C LEU A 164 -10.96 -2.31 3.87
N THR A 165 -11.68 -1.76 2.89
CA THR A 165 -13.12 -1.53 2.98
C THR A 165 -13.90 -2.84 3.05
N TYR A 166 -13.49 -3.84 2.26
CA TYR A 166 -14.06 -5.19 2.27
C TYR A 166 -13.90 -5.86 3.64
N LEU A 167 -12.68 -5.88 4.18
CA LEU A 167 -12.40 -6.46 5.49
C LEU A 167 -13.19 -5.77 6.61
N ARG A 168 -13.39 -4.45 6.49
CA ARG A 168 -14.21 -3.69 7.42
C ARG A 168 -15.69 -4.07 7.31
N SER A 169 -16.24 -4.14 6.09
CA SER A 169 -17.64 -4.54 5.86
C SER A 169 -17.96 -5.92 6.44
N VAL A 170 -17.06 -6.88 6.21
CA VAL A 170 -17.19 -8.25 6.73
C VAL A 170 -17.19 -8.25 8.27
N LYS A 171 -16.25 -7.55 8.90
CA LYS A 171 -16.20 -7.47 10.38
C LYS A 171 -17.43 -6.81 10.96
N GLU A 172 -17.91 -5.74 10.35
CA GLU A 172 -19.13 -5.05 10.79
C GLU A 172 -20.37 -5.94 10.61
N SER A 173 -20.46 -6.71 9.51
CA SER A 173 -21.55 -7.66 9.29
C SER A 173 -21.63 -8.73 10.38
N TYR A 174 -20.49 -9.32 10.77
CA TYR A 174 -20.43 -10.26 11.88
C TYR A 174 -20.76 -9.62 13.23
N ALA A 175 -20.26 -8.41 13.49
CA ALA A 175 -20.60 -7.67 14.72
C ALA A 175 -22.11 -7.36 14.82
N LEU A 176 -22.77 -7.08 13.70
CA LEU A 176 -24.21 -6.89 13.64
C LEU A 176 -24.99 -8.18 13.93
N GLU A 177 -24.48 -9.33 13.50
CA GLU A 177 -25.05 -10.62 13.83
C GLU A 177 -25.02 -10.84 15.35
N GLN A 178 -23.87 -10.66 15.98
CA GLN A 178 -23.73 -10.77 17.44
C GLN A 178 -24.61 -9.79 18.20
N ALA A 179 -24.74 -8.55 17.69
CA ALA A 179 -25.64 -7.56 18.28
C ALA A 179 -27.12 -7.96 18.15
N ALA A 180 -27.51 -8.56 17.03
CA ALA A 180 -28.87 -9.05 16.82
C ALA A 180 -29.24 -10.21 17.75
N ILE A 181 -28.32 -11.14 18.02
CA ILE A 181 -28.50 -12.25 18.97
C ILE A 181 -28.80 -11.71 20.38
N ILE A 182 -28.17 -10.59 20.79
CA ILE A 182 -28.37 -9.96 22.11
C ILE A 182 -29.61 -9.01 22.10
N GLY A 183 -30.35 -8.93 20.99
CA GLY A 183 -31.53 -8.06 20.86
C GLY A 183 -31.20 -6.56 20.72
N ARG A 184 -29.93 -6.20 20.45
CA ARG A 184 -29.50 -4.82 20.28
C ARG A 184 -29.83 -4.33 18.87
N ARG A 185 -30.58 -3.25 18.77
CA ARG A 185 -30.88 -2.62 17.47
C ARG A 185 -29.65 -1.88 16.95
N PRO A 186 -29.30 -2.04 15.66
CA PRO A 186 -28.19 -1.34 15.06
C PRO A 186 -28.49 0.16 14.90
N ASP A 187 -27.44 0.97 15.02
CA ASP A 187 -27.52 2.42 14.80
C ASP A 187 -27.81 2.74 13.32
N GLY A 188 -28.70 3.67 13.05
CA GLY A 188 -29.03 4.09 11.70
C GLY A 188 -28.03 5.09 11.12
N ILE A 189 -28.05 5.28 9.80
CA ILE A 189 -27.17 6.21 9.06
C ILE A 189 -27.23 7.65 9.58
N LYS A 190 -28.38 8.10 10.06
CA LYS A 190 -28.56 9.44 10.65
C LYS A 190 -27.61 9.67 11.84
N LYS A 191 -27.43 8.66 12.68
CA LYS A 191 -26.50 8.73 13.81
C LYS A 191 -25.03 8.78 13.35
N ASP A 192 -24.71 8.05 12.27
CA ASP A 192 -23.36 8.08 11.70
C ASP A 192 -23.02 9.46 11.13
N ILE A 193 -23.96 10.08 10.39
CA ILE A 193 -23.78 11.43 9.84
C ILE A 193 -23.64 12.45 10.98
N ALA A 194 -24.47 12.34 12.04
CA ALA A 194 -24.34 13.20 13.21
C ALA A 194 -22.97 13.04 13.89
N LEU A 195 -22.45 11.81 14.02
CA LEU A 195 -21.12 11.56 14.57
C LEU A 195 -19.99 12.15 13.71
N LEU A 196 -20.14 12.17 12.38
CA LEU A 196 -19.18 12.79 11.47
C LEU A 196 -19.17 14.32 11.57
N GLY A 197 -20.34 14.92 11.88
CA GLY A 197 -20.47 16.37 12.08
C GLY A 197 -20.08 16.85 13.48
N ASP A 198 -20.03 15.96 14.47
CA ASP A 198 -19.75 16.29 15.87
C ASP A 198 -18.46 15.62 16.36
N SER A 199 -18.52 14.46 16.97
CA SER A 199 -17.36 13.85 17.64
C SER A 199 -16.22 13.42 16.69
N LYS A 200 -16.52 13.14 15.41
CA LYS A 200 -15.54 12.81 14.35
C LYS A 200 -15.33 13.92 13.34
N PHE A 201 -15.75 15.14 13.65
CA PHE A 201 -15.60 16.30 12.74
C PHE A 201 -14.18 16.50 12.25
N HIS A 202 -13.18 16.31 13.13
CA HIS A 202 -11.76 16.38 12.75
C HIS A 202 -11.37 15.37 11.64
N VAL A 203 -11.95 14.16 11.65
CA VAL A 203 -11.70 13.15 10.61
C VAL A 203 -12.32 13.60 9.28
N THR A 204 -13.53 14.13 9.33
CA THR A 204 -14.24 14.65 8.13
C THR A 204 -13.48 15.84 7.54
N LEU A 205 -13.05 16.78 8.38
CA LEU A 205 -12.32 17.97 7.95
C LEU A 205 -10.96 17.63 7.32
N LEU A 206 -10.23 16.67 7.89
CA LEU A 206 -8.90 16.27 7.40
C LEU A 206 -8.96 15.30 6.22
N SER A 207 -10.09 14.63 5.99
CA SER A 207 -10.20 13.60 4.94
C SER A 207 -9.93 14.14 3.55
N LEU A 208 -10.46 15.31 3.21
CA LEU A 208 -10.30 15.92 1.88
C LEU A 208 -8.85 16.40 1.62
N PRO A 209 -8.19 17.16 2.53
CA PRO A 209 -6.77 17.50 2.38
C PRO A 209 -5.85 16.27 2.31
N LEU A 210 -6.12 15.24 3.15
CA LEU A 210 -5.33 14.00 3.13
C LEU A 210 -5.51 13.23 1.82
N LEU A 211 -6.73 13.19 1.28
CA LEU A 211 -6.99 12.60 -0.03
C LEU A 211 -6.25 13.35 -1.14
N GLY A 212 -6.29 14.69 -1.11
CA GLY A 212 -5.52 15.53 -2.04
C GLY A 212 -4.02 15.26 -1.95
N LEU A 213 -3.44 15.25 -0.75
CA LEU A 213 -2.04 14.92 -0.53
C LEU A 213 -1.71 13.51 -1.07
N PHE A 214 -2.57 12.54 -0.84
CA PHE A 214 -2.37 11.18 -1.32
C PHE A 214 -2.35 11.13 -2.86
N VAL A 215 -3.35 11.72 -3.52
CA VAL A 215 -3.49 11.68 -4.99
C VAL A 215 -2.39 12.50 -5.68
N PHE A 216 -2.09 13.70 -5.19
CA PHE A 216 -1.17 14.63 -5.88
C PHE A 216 0.28 14.53 -5.41
N THR A 217 0.56 13.89 -4.28
CA THR A 217 1.93 13.76 -3.77
C THR A 217 2.37 12.31 -3.68
N VAL A 218 1.59 11.44 -3.02
CA VAL A 218 2.05 10.05 -2.77
C VAL A 218 2.08 9.24 -4.05
N ILE A 219 1.03 9.31 -4.88
CA ILE A 219 0.99 8.53 -6.14
C ILE A 219 2.11 8.95 -7.10
N PRO A 220 2.31 10.25 -7.45
CA PRO A 220 3.43 10.66 -8.29
C PRO A 220 4.79 10.31 -7.68
N LEU A 221 4.98 10.48 -6.37
CA LEU A 221 6.23 10.13 -5.71
C LEU A 221 6.56 8.64 -5.85
N VAL A 222 5.60 7.76 -5.63
CA VAL A 222 5.78 6.30 -5.81
C VAL A 222 6.07 5.99 -7.28
N THR A 223 5.38 6.66 -8.21
CA THR A 223 5.64 6.52 -9.65
C THR A 223 7.08 6.89 -9.99
N MET A 224 7.57 8.04 -9.51
CA MET A 224 8.95 8.49 -9.75
C MET A 224 9.99 7.53 -9.15
N ILE A 225 9.72 6.99 -7.95
CA ILE A 225 10.57 5.95 -7.36
C ILE A 225 10.61 4.71 -8.24
N LEU A 226 9.48 4.27 -8.78
CA LEU A 226 9.44 3.08 -9.64
C LEU A 226 10.10 3.30 -11.01
N ILE A 227 10.07 4.50 -11.56
CA ILE A 227 10.80 4.82 -12.78
C ILE A 227 12.31 4.60 -12.60
N ALA A 228 12.87 4.80 -11.40
CA ALA A 228 14.27 4.49 -11.14
C ALA A 228 14.64 3.01 -11.29
N PHE A 229 13.64 2.10 -11.32
CA PHE A 229 13.81 0.68 -11.60
C PHE A 229 13.55 0.30 -13.06
N THR A 230 13.41 1.29 -13.93
CA THR A 230 13.19 1.12 -15.38
C THR A 230 14.37 1.66 -16.17
N GLY A 231 14.49 1.24 -17.42
CA GLY A 231 15.47 1.74 -18.38
C GLY A 231 15.01 3.04 -19.07
N TYR A 232 14.31 3.93 -18.36
CA TYR A 232 13.91 5.24 -18.90
C TYR A 232 15.13 6.13 -19.11
N ASP A 233 15.40 6.48 -20.37
CA ASP A 233 16.49 7.36 -20.79
C ASP A 233 16.08 8.19 -22.01
N ALA A 234 17.00 8.98 -22.55
CA ALA A 234 16.78 9.83 -23.72
C ALA A 234 16.44 9.04 -25.02
N ASN A 235 16.74 7.74 -25.07
CA ASN A 235 16.44 6.89 -26.23
C ASN A 235 15.10 6.15 -26.07
N HIS A 236 14.55 6.15 -24.86
CA HIS A 236 13.29 5.49 -24.49
C HIS A 236 12.27 6.51 -24.00
N GLU A 237 12.13 7.62 -24.75
CA GLU A 237 11.13 8.65 -24.44
C GLU A 237 9.73 8.20 -24.89
N VAL A 238 8.80 8.32 -23.96
CA VAL A 238 7.37 8.06 -24.22
C VAL A 238 6.75 9.25 -24.95
N PRO A 239 5.81 9.03 -25.88
CA PRO A 239 5.13 7.76 -26.21
C PRO A 239 5.79 6.94 -27.34
N GLU A 240 6.89 7.38 -27.92
CA GLU A 240 7.45 6.76 -29.14
C GLU A 240 8.11 5.42 -28.83
N HIS A 241 8.83 5.32 -27.72
CA HIS A 241 9.50 4.09 -27.29
C HIS A 241 9.03 3.61 -25.94
N LEU A 242 8.93 2.28 -25.79
CA LEU A 242 8.64 1.66 -24.50
C LEU A 242 9.91 1.51 -23.69
N PHE A 243 9.88 1.88 -22.40
CA PHE A 243 10.98 1.54 -21.51
C PHE A 243 10.77 0.16 -20.86
N GLN A 244 11.86 -0.42 -20.34
CA GLN A 244 11.90 -1.77 -19.79
C GLN A 244 12.05 -1.75 -18.27
N TRP A 245 11.59 -2.82 -17.62
CA TRP A 245 11.97 -3.08 -16.24
C TRP A 245 13.41 -3.57 -16.16
N VAL A 246 14.28 -2.83 -15.47
CA VAL A 246 15.71 -3.19 -15.27
C VAL A 246 16.02 -3.52 -13.81
N GLY A 247 15.05 -3.42 -12.91
CA GLY A 247 15.22 -3.72 -11.50
C GLY A 247 16.30 -2.86 -10.83
N LEU A 248 17.27 -3.49 -10.20
CA LEU A 248 18.37 -2.80 -9.48
C LEU A 248 19.58 -2.47 -10.36
N GLN A 249 19.53 -2.71 -11.66
CA GLN A 249 20.69 -2.53 -12.54
C GLN A 249 21.21 -1.10 -12.52
N ASN A 250 20.32 -0.09 -12.62
CA ASN A 250 20.71 1.32 -12.55
C ASN A 250 21.50 1.67 -11.28
N PHE A 251 21.15 1.03 -10.16
CA PHE A 251 21.86 1.24 -8.88
C PHE A 251 23.20 0.52 -8.87
N GLY A 252 23.29 -0.66 -9.49
CA GLY A 252 24.55 -1.40 -9.69
C GLY A 252 25.54 -0.59 -10.52
N ASP A 253 25.11 -0.11 -11.68
CA ASP A 253 25.93 0.69 -12.60
C ASP A 253 26.43 1.99 -11.95
N MET A 254 25.59 2.60 -11.11
CA MET A 254 25.98 3.79 -10.34
C MET A 254 27.06 3.48 -9.28
N LEU A 255 26.97 2.32 -8.62
CA LEU A 255 27.92 1.91 -7.58
C LEU A 255 29.24 1.39 -8.16
N GLU A 256 29.21 0.68 -9.28
CA GLU A 256 30.40 0.13 -9.93
C GLU A 256 31.25 1.19 -10.65
N GLY A 257 30.70 2.38 -10.86
CA GLY A 257 31.47 3.51 -11.42
C GLY A 257 31.70 3.43 -12.92
N GLY A 258 30.98 2.55 -13.62
CA GLY A 258 31.07 2.38 -15.08
C GLY A 258 30.41 3.53 -15.87
N SER A 259 29.53 4.29 -15.24
CA SER A 259 28.91 5.48 -15.83
C SER A 259 29.65 6.76 -15.40
N SER A 260 29.55 7.82 -16.21
CA SER A 260 30.06 9.16 -15.88
C SER A 260 29.53 9.68 -14.54
N LEU A 261 28.31 9.27 -14.16
CA LEU A 261 27.68 9.57 -12.87
C LEU A 261 28.33 8.84 -11.70
N GLY A 262 28.70 7.55 -11.84
CA GLY A 262 29.34 6.77 -10.78
C GLY A 262 30.69 7.32 -10.36
N SER A 263 31.46 7.92 -11.29
CA SER A 263 32.72 8.59 -10.98
C SER A 263 32.56 9.87 -10.15
N THR A 264 31.40 10.55 -10.28
CA THR A 264 31.06 11.78 -9.54
C THR A 264 30.62 11.48 -8.10
N PHE A 265 29.95 10.36 -7.86
CA PHE A 265 29.49 9.96 -6.51
C PHE A 265 30.59 9.33 -5.64
N ARG A 266 31.72 8.91 -6.23
CA ARG A 266 32.87 8.34 -5.49
C ARG A 266 33.89 9.39 -5.00
N ARG A 267 33.70 10.67 -5.32
CA ARG A 267 34.54 11.77 -4.82
C ARG A 267 33.86 12.44 -3.62
#